data_4c07f8beb84acaf5298df9c8b4a3f7d9
#
_entry.id   4c07f8beb84acaf5298df9c8b4a3f7d9
#
_cell.length_a   1.000
_cell.length_b   1.000
_cell.length_c   1.000
_cell.angle_alpha   90.00
_cell.angle_beta   90.00
_cell.angle_gamma   90.00
#
_symmetry.space_group_name_H-M   'P 1'
#
loop_
_entity.id
_entity.type
_entity.pdbx_description
1 polymer ?
#
loop_
_entity_poly.entity_id
_entity_poly.type
_entity_poly.pdbx_seq_one_letter_code
_entity_poly.pdbx_strand_id
1 'polypeptide(L)'
;STLLASSAASDVYKRQEYLRISVCQVIERKEVLKNYFSSPISSFEKSDGKLTHKESKKFLQSVLKIINDNITNKDLTPRYIADRLAISPRSLYRKMEEIGEDSPTDLIKECRLHIAKDLLLTTKKTIDEIVFDSGFSNKVTFFKVFREKYECTPKEFRMKHLEEVQQ
;
A
#
# COMPACT_ATOMS: atom_id res chain seq x y z
N SER A 1 -33.04 11.29 10.08
CA SER A 1 -31.59 11.67 9.98
C SER A 1 -30.62 10.64 10.59
N THR A 2 -31.10 9.67 11.36
CA THR A 2 -30.29 8.61 12.01
C THR A 2 -29.82 7.50 11.04
N LEU A 3 -30.53 7.25 9.95
CA LEU A 3 -30.17 6.23 8.96
C LEU A 3 -28.96 6.61 8.10
N LEU A 4 -28.75 7.88 7.82
CA LEU A 4 -27.59 8.37 7.04
C LEU A 4 -26.29 8.32 7.83
N ALA A 5 -26.34 8.57 9.14
CA ALA A 5 -25.18 8.47 10.03
C ALA A 5 -24.71 7.03 10.22
N SER A 6 -25.63 6.07 10.26
CA SER A 6 -25.35 4.62 10.36
C SER A 6 -24.68 4.10 9.07
N SER A 7 -25.11 4.56 7.90
CA SER A 7 -24.51 4.18 6.60
C SER A 7 -23.08 4.71 6.47
N ALA A 8 -22.85 5.98 6.81
CA ALA A 8 -21.51 6.58 6.76
C ALA A 8 -20.52 5.92 7.75
N ALA A 9 -20.96 5.58 8.96
CA ALA A 9 -20.16 4.85 9.94
C ALA A 9 -19.83 3.43 9.46
N SER A 10 -20.78 2.74 8.84
CA SER A 10 -20.57 1.43 8.22
C SER A 10 -19.60 1.48 7.05
N ASP A 11 -19.64 2.55 6.24
CA ASP A 11 -18.73 2.73 5.12
C ASP A 11 -17.31 3.06 5.57
N VAL A 12 -17.15 3.84 6.63
CA VAL A 12 -15.84 4.12 7.26
C VAL A 12 -15.25 2.86 7.87
N TYR A 13 -16.05 2.05 8.58
CA TYR A 13 -15.62 0.79 9.17
C TYR A 13 -15.22 -0.24 8.10
N LYS A 14 -16.02 -0.40 7.07
CA LYS A 14 -15.68 -1.26 5.92
C LYS A 14 -14.42 -0.78 5.20
N ARG A 15 -14.25 0.54 5.05
CA ARG A 15 -13.05 1.13 4.45
C ARG A 15 -11.78 0.84 5.26
N GLN A 16 -11.85 0.91 6.58
CA GLN A 16 -10.74 0.53 7.48
C GLN A 16 -10.42 -0.97 7.41
N GLU A 17 -11.43 -1.83 7.33
CA GLU A 17 -11.24 -3.28 7.19
C GLU A 17 -10.61 -3.64 5.84
N TYR A 18 -11.04 -3.03 4.73
CA TYR A 18 -10.40 -3.22 3.42
C TYR A 18 -8.96 -2.73 3.38
N LEU A 19 -8.67 -1.58 3.99
CA LEU A 19 -7.31 -1.06 4.14
C LEU A 19 -6.43 -2.04 4.91
N ARG A 20 -6.95 -2.62 5.97
CA ARG A 20 -6.25 -3.58 6.80
C ARG A 20 -5.94 -4.88 6.05
N ILE A 21 -6.89 -5.41 5.28
CA ILE A 21 -6.72 -6.60 4.44
C ILE A 21 -5.71 -6.36 3.33
N SER A 22 -5.79 -5.23 2.63
CA SER A 22 -4.85 -4.89 1.54
C SER A 22 -3.42 -4.74 2.03
N VAL A 23 -3.22 -4.11 3.19
CA VAL A 23 -1.88 -4.00 3.80
C VAL A 23 -1.38 -5.35 4.29
N CYS A 24 -2.23 -6.19 4.88
CA CYS A 24 -1.88 -7.56 5.25
C CYS A 24 -1.44 -8.37 4.03
N GLN A 25 -2.13 -8.28 2.89
CA GLN A 25 -1.75 -8.98 1.66
C GLN A 25 -0.41 -8.51 1.09
N VAL A 26 -0.11 -7.20 1.15
CA VAL A 26 1.22 -6.68 0.77
C VAL A 26 2.30 -7.22 1.70
N ILE A 27 2.02 -7.27 3.00
CA ILE A 27 2.94 -7.83 4.01
C ILE A 27 3.13 -9.34 3.79
N GLU A 28 2.06 -10.11 3.60
CA GLU A 28 2.11 -11.55 3.39
C GLU A 28 2.87 -11.92 2.11
N ARG A 29 2.65 -11.20 1.00
CA ARG A 29 3.38 -11.42 -0.24
C ARG A 29 4.88 -11.15 -0.10
N LYS A 30 5.24 -10.11 0.65
CA LYS A 30 6.64 -9.81 0.98
C LYS A 30 7.22 -10.78 2.00
N GLU A 31 6.43 -11.28 2.94
CA GLU A 31 6.87 -12.31 3.90
C GLU A 31 7.11 -13.67 3.20
N VAL A 32 6.28 -14.06 2.23
CA VAL A 32 6.52 -15.29 1.44
C VAL A 32 7.82 -15.19 0.64
N LEU A 33 8.06 -14.07 -0.03
CA LEU A 33 9.34 -13.82 -0.72
C LEU A 33 10.52 -13.74 0.26
N LYS A 34 10.33 -13.12 1.41
CA LYS A 34 11.34 -12.97 2.44
C LYS A 34 11.67 -14.30 3.13
N ASN A 35 10.68 -15.15 3.36
CA ASN A 35 10.88 -16.50 3.91
C ASN A 35 11.58 -17.44 2.90
N TYR A 36 11.38 -17.24 1.60
CA TYR A 36 12.13 -17.93 0.56
C TYR A 36 13.62 -17.54 0.56
N PHE A 37 13.93 -16.29 0.86
CA PHE A 37 15.31 -15.78 1.00
C PHE A 37 15.87 -15.89 2.42
N SER A 38 15.05 -16.22 3.43
CA SER A 38 15.43 -16.41 4.84
C SER A 38 15.64 -17.88 5.17
N SER A 39 16.34 -18.62 4.30
CA SER A 39 16.88 -19.91 4.65
C SER A 39 17.86 -19.79 5.86
N PRO A 40 17.93 -20.76 6.77
CA PRO A 40 18.72 -20.69 8.01
C PRO A 40 20.22 -20.44 7.84
N ILE A 41 20.70 -20.31 6.61
CA ILE A 41 22.11 -20.11 6.26
C ILE A 41 22.52 -18.64 6.30
N SER A 42 21.61 -17.68 6.38
CA SER A 42 21.92 -16.25 6.47
C SER A 42 21.61 -15.65 7.84
N SER A 43 22.06 -16.29 8.90
CA SER A 43 22.21 -15.62 10.19
C SER A 43 23.41 -14.66 10.13
N PHE A 44 23.22 -13.51 9.50
CA PHE A 44 24.18 -12.42 9.63
C PHE A 44 23.86 -11.62 10.89
N GLU A 45 24.36 -12.10 12.02
CA GLU A 45 24.72 -11.23 13.12
C GLU A 45 26.01 -10.51 12.73
N LYS A 46 25.94 -9.22 12.46
CA LYS A 46 27.10 -8.35 12.61
C LYS A 46 26.68 -6.92 12.94
N SER A 47 27.01 -6.53 14.13
CA SER A 47 27.09 -5.17 14.63
C SER A 47 28.08 -4.37 13.80
N ASP A 48 27.58 -3.58 12.87
CA ASP A 48 28.34 -2.46 12.27
C ASP A 48 27.36 -1.60 11.44
N GLY A 49 26.39 -0.97 12.11
CA GLY A 49 25.50 0.00 11.48
C GLY A 49 24.49 -0.57 10.48
N LYS A 50 24.49 -1.88 10.20
CA LYS A 50 23.46 -2.56 9.40
C LYS A 50 22.32 -3.01 10.29
N LEU A 51 21.10 -2.67 9.90
CA LEU A 51 19.88 -3.10 10.58
C LEU A 51 19.84 -4.63 10.69
N THR A 52 19.64 -5.15 11.91
CA THR A 52 19.36 -6.57 12.10
C THR A 52 18.05 -6.95 11.43
N HIS A 53 17.87 -8.21 11.05
CA HIS A 53 16.63 -8.69 10.41
C HIS A 53 15.37 -8.31 11.21
N LYS A 54 15.44 -8.31 12.53
CA LYS A 54 14.34 -7.93 13.44
C LYS A 54 14.07 -6.42 13.40
N GLU A 55 15.09 -5.59 13.35
CA GLU A 55 14.98 -4.13 13.27
C GLU A 55 14.47 -3.69 11.91
N SER A 56 14.94 -4.33 10.84
CA SER A 56 14.46 -4.13 9.47
C SER A 56 12.97 -4.40 9.36
N LYS A 57 12.48 -5.50 9.95
CA LYS A 57 11.05 -5.86 9.98
C LYS A 57 10.24 -4.82 10.74
N LYS A 58 10.69 -4.39 11.91
CA LYS A 58 10.03 -3.34 12.71
C LYS A 58 9.99 -2.00 11.97
N PHE A 59 11.09 -1.64 11.34
CA PHE A 59 11.17 -0.42 10.56
C PHE A 59 10.16 -0.43 9.39
N LEU A 60 10.14 -1.50 8.59
CA LEU A 60 9.19 -1.65 7.49
C LEU A 60 7.73 -1.61 7.98
N GLN A 61 7.44 -2.30 9.08
CA GLN A 61 6.11 -2.27 9.70
C GLN A 61 5.70 -0.85 10.11
N SER A 62 6.63 -0.07 10.66
CA SER A 62 6.36 1.33 11.01
C SER A 62 6.09 2.20 9.78
N VAL A 63 6.86 2.03 8.71
CA VAL A 63 6.62 2.71 7.43
C VAL A 63 5.24 2.36 6.86
N LEU A 64 4.92 1.07 6.77
CA LEU A 64 3.64 0.58 6.26
C LEU A 64 2.46 1.06 7.10
N LYS A 65 2.62 1.09 8.43
CA LYS A 65 1.59 1.64 9.32
C LYS A 65 1.32 3.10 9.04
N ILE A 66 2.36 3.94 8.91
CA ILE A 66 2.21 5.35 8.59
C ILE A 66 1.51 5.53 7.24
N ILE A 67 1.89 4.75 6.23
CA ILE A 67 1.25 4.78 4.91
C ILE A 67 -0.23 4.42 5.03
N ASN A 68 -0.55 3.32 5.70
CA ASN A 68 -1.93 2.84 5.85
C ASN A 68 -2.82 3.85 6.58
N ASP A 69 -2.34 4.39 7.69
CA ASP A 69 -3.09 5.35 8.50
C ASP A 69 -3.35 6.68 7.75
N ASN A 70 -2.57 6.96 6.70
CA ASN A 70 -2.62 8.23 5.96
C ASN A 70 -2.82 8.06 4.45
N ILE A 71 -3.28 6.92 3.97
CA ILE A 71 -3.28 6.57 2.53
C ILE A 71 -4.11 7.54 1.68
N THR A 72 -5.22 8.05 2.20
CA THR A 72 -6.09 9.03 1.54
C THR A 72 -5.61 10.47 1.68
N ASN A 73 -4.60 10.69 2.52
CA ASN A 73 -4.02 12.02 2.68
C ASN A 73 -3.20 12.40 1.43
N LYS A 74 -3.54 13.53 0.82
CA LYS A 74 -2.83 14.05 -0.36
C LYS A 74 -1.39 14.46 -0.06
N ASP A 75 -1.10 14.79 1.20
CA ASP A 75 0.23 15.20 1.65
C ASP A 75 1.12 14.01 2.04
N LEU A 76 0.63 12.77 1.90
CA LEU A 76 1.43 11.59 2.12
C LEU A 76 2.55 11.50 1.10
N THR A 77 3.74 11.84 1.54
CA THR A 77 4.99 11.84 0.78
C THR A 77 6.09 11.11 1.56
N PRO A 78 7.22 10.74 0.93
CA PRO A 78 8.36 10.22 1.67
C PRO A 78 8.84 11.14 2.79
N ARG A 79 8.76 12.45 2.60
CA ARG A 79 9.07 13.43 3.65
C ARG A 79 8.13 13.32 4.83
N TYR A 80 6.83 13.21 4.59
CA TYR A 80 5.83 12.99 5.63
C TYR A 80 6.13 11.73 6.47
N ILE A 81 6.51 10.63 5.81
CA ILE A 81 6.89 9.38 6.49
C ILE A 81 8.15 9.59 7.32
N ALA A 82 9.17 10.24 6.75
CA ALA A 82 10.44 10.51 7.44
C ALA A 82 10.24 11.37 8.68
N ASP A 83 9.42 12.43 8.60
CA ASP A 83 9.09 13.31 9.71
C ASP A 83 8.39 12.53 10.84
N ARG A 84 7.47 11.61 10.50
CA ARG A 84 6.78 10.75 11.48
C ARG A 84 7.71 9.74 12.16
N LEU A 85 8.76 9.32 11.47
CA LEU A 85 9.79 8.41 12.00
C LEU A 85 10.94 9.15 12.68
N ALA A 86 10.90 10.48 12.76
CA ALA A 86 11.97 11.33 13.28
C ALA A 86 13.33 11.09 12.62
N ILE A 87 13.34 10.86 11.30
CA ILE A 87 14.55 10.68 10.48
C ILE A 87 14.55 11.63 9.28
N SER A 88 15.70 11.82 8.66
CA SER A 88 15.75 12.58 7.40
C SER A 88 15.18 11.78 6.22
N PRO A 89 14.64 12.43 5.17
CA PRO A 89 14.21 11.74 3.96
C PRO A 89 15.32 10.89 3.34
N ARG A 90 16.56 11.39 3.33
CA ARG A 90 17.72 10.63 2.85
C ARG A 90 17.94 9.34 3.65
N SER A 91 17.79 9.41 4.98
CA SER A 91 17.90 8.22 5.85
C SER A 91 16.79 7.22 5.58
N LEU A 92 15.56 7.70 5.28
CA LEU A 92 14.44 6.84 4.90
C LEU A 92 14.77 6.04 3.63
N TYR A 93 15.18 6.73 2.55
CA TYR A 93 15.54 6.06 1.29
C TYR A 93 16.66 5.05 1.48
N ARG A 94 17.75 5.44 2.17
CA ARG A 94 18.87 4.55 2.44
C ARG A 94 18.46 3.31 3.23
N LYS A 95 17.65 3.45 4.28
CA LYS A 95 17.17 2.32 5.08
C LYS A 95 16.25 1.39 4.27
N MET A 96 15.42 1.92 3.39
CA MET A 96 14.58 1.11 2.50
C MET A 96 15.46 0.29 1.54
N GLU A 97 16.47 0.90 0.94
CA GLU A 97 17.44 0.22 0.08
C GLU A 97 18.25 -0.86 0.83
N GLU A 98 18.74 -0.55 2.05
CA GLU A 98 19.48 -1.49 2.89
C GLU A 98 18.70 -2.76 3.24
N ILE A 99 17.38 -2.64 3.38
CA ILE A 99 16.48 -3.78 3.66
C ILE A 99 15.96 -4.45 2.38
N GLY A 100 16.38 -4.00 1.20
CA GLY A 100 15.97 -4.55 -0.09
C GLY A 100 14.52 -4.27 -0.47
N GLU A 101 13.97 -3.17 0.00
CA GLU A 101 12.60 -2.74 -0.30
C GLU A 101 12.56 -1.66 -1.36
N ASP A 102 11.41 -1.54 -2.03
CA ASP A 102 11.15 -0.49 -3.01
C ASP A 102 11.31 0.91 -2.40
N SER A 103 11.48 1.91 -3.25
CA SER A 103 11.53 3.29 -2.76
C SER A 103 10.25 3.64 -1.98
N PRO A 104 10.32 4.52 -0.97
CA PRO A 104 9.13 4.95 -0.24
C PRO A 104 8.03 5.50 -1.15
N THR A 105 8.42 6.16 -2.25
CA THR A 105 7.48 6.69 -3.25
C THR A 105 6.73 5.56 -3.97
N ASP A 106 7.44 4.51 -4.38
CA ASP A 106 6.85 3.39 -5.09
C ASP A 106 6.00 2.53 -4.15
N LEU A 107 6.42 2.38 -2.90
CA LEU A 107 5.62 1.71 -1.88
C LEU A 107 4.28 2.41 -1.63
N ILE A 108 4.26 3.75 -1.56
CA ILE A 108 3.00 4.53 -1.45
C ILE A 108 2.11 4.27 -2.67
N LYS A 109 2.68 4.32 -3.90
CA LYS A 109 1.93 4.07 -5.14
C LYS A 109 1.36 2.65 -5.14
N GLU A 110 2.14 1.66 -4.74
CA GLU A 110 1.71 0.26 -4.69
C GLU A 110 0.56 0.05 -3.71
N CYS A 111 0.64 0.61 -2.51
CA CYS A 111 -0.45 0.55 -1.53
C CYS A 111 -1.73 1.20 -2.09
N ARG A 112 -1.62 2.36 -2.73
CA ARG A 112 -2.76 3.05 -3.35
C ARG A 112 -3.37 2.25 -4.50
N LEU A 113 -2.55 1.60 -5.34
CA LEU A 113 -3.02 0.74 -6.43
C LEU A 113 -3.76 -0.49 -5.91
N HIS A 114 -3.29 -1.10 -4.81
CA HIS A 114 -3.99 -2.22 -4.17
C HIS A 114 -5.40 -1.82 -3.73
N ILE A 115 -5.54 -0.68 -3.06
CA ILE A 115 -6.84 -0.16 -2.64
C ILE A 115 -7.73 0.11 -3.86
N ALA A 116 -7.19 0.74 -4.90
CA ALA A 116 -7.94 0.99 -6.11
C ALA A 116 -8.45 -0.30 -6.77
N LYS A 117 -7.60 -1.32 -6.83
CA LYS A 117 -7.96 -2.66 -7.32
C LYS A 117 -9.10 -3.24 -6.53
N ASP A 118 -9.02 -3.24 -5.20
CA ASP A 118 -10.05 -3.79 -4.33
C ASP A 118 -11.38 -3.03 -4.50
N LEU A 119 -11.33 -1.69 -4.57
CA LEU A 119 -12.52 -0.87 -4.83
C LEU A 119 -13.14 -1.14 -6.21
N LEU A 120 -12.32 -1.40 -7.24
CA LEU A 120 -12.80 -1.77 -8.57
C LEU A 120 -13.58 -3.09 -8.56
N LEU A 121 -13.14 -4.07 -7.77
CA LEU A 121 -13.71 -5.41 -7.71
C LEU A 121 -14.90 -5.51 -6.76
N THR A 122 -14.89 -4.75 -5.66
CA THR A 122 -15.86 -4.91 -4.56
C THR A 122 -16.95 -3.85 -4.54
N THR A 123 -16.80 -2.78 -5.34
CA THR A 123 -17.76 -1.66 -5.31
C THR A 123 -18.25 -1.28 -6.72
N LYS A 124 -19.42 -0.62 -6.77
CA LYS A 124 -19.96 -0.01 -7.99
C LYS A 124 -19.53 1.46 -8.17
N LYS A 125 -18.54 1.92 -7.41
CA LYS A 125 -18.06 3.30 -7.49
C LYS A 125 -17.53 3.64 -8.88
N THR A 126 -17.67 4.88 -9.27
CA THR A 126 -17.08 5.42 -10.50
C THR A 126 -15.55 5.41 -10.41
N ILE A 127 -14.87 5.43 -11.54
CA ILE A 127 -13.40 5.49 -11.56
C ILE A 127 -12.89 6.74 -10.85
N ASP A 128 -13.61 7.86 -10.97
CA ASP A 128 -13.23 9.11 -10.31
C ASP A 128 -13.32 9.03 -8.79
N GLU A 129 -14.36 8.42 -8.26
CA GLU A 129 -14.49 8.14 -6.82
C GLU A 129 -13.37 7.20 -6.34
N ILE A 130 -13.03 6.18 -7.13
CA ILE A 130 -11.95 5.25 -6.79
C ILE A 130 -10.59 5.94 -6.77
N VAL A 131 -10.29 6.81 -7.74
CA VAL A 131 -9.06 7.63 -7.74
C VAL A 131 -8.96 8.43 -6.45
N PHE A 132 -10.04 9.09 -6.06
CA PHE A 132 -10.07 9.87 -4.82
C PHE A 132 -9.94 8.99 -3.58
N ASP A 133 -10.71 7.92 -3.48
CA ASP A 133 -10.76 7.02 -2.33
C ASP A 133 -9.46 6.22 -2.12
N SER A 134 -8.73 5.95 -3.20
CA SER A 134 -7.42 5.30 -3.15
C SER A 134 -6.27 6.27 -2.86
N GLY A 135 -6.56 7.57 -2.69
CA GLY A 135 -5.60 8.58 -2.29
C GLY A 135 -4.74 9.16 -3.42
N PHE A 136 -5.07 8.89 -4.68
CA PHE A 136 -4.40 9.55 -5.79
C PHE A 136 -4.87 11.01 -5.91
N SER A 137 -3.92 11.92 -5.97
CA SER A 137 -4.20 13.35 -6.16
C SER A 137 -4.47 13.72 -7.62
N ASN A 138 -4.06 12.86 -8.56
CA ASN A 138 -4.11 13.14 -9.99
C ASN A 138 -4.58 11.90 -10.76
N LYS A 139 -5.68 12.05 -11.51
CA LYS A 139 -6.27 11.00 -12.34
C LYS A 139 -5.30 10.50 -13.43
N VAL A 140 -4.53 11.40 -14.04
CA VAL A 140 -3.56 11.04 -15.09
C VAL A 140 -2.48 10.13 -14.51
N THR A 141 -1.94 10.47 -13.35
CA THR A 141 -0.96 9.63 -12.64
C THR A 141 -1.54 8.26 -12.29
N PHE A 142 -2.78 8.24 -11.78
CA PHE A 142 -3.47 6.97 -11.48
C PHE A 142 -3.57 6.06 -12.71
N PHE A 143 -4.10 6.58 -13.83
CA PHE A 143 -4.25 5.77 -15.05
C PHE A 143 -2.91 5.26 -15.57
N LYS A 144 -1.87 6.09 -15.52
CA LYS A 144 -0.52 5.70 -15.93
C LYS A 144 0.00 4.54 -15.10
N VAL A 145 0.06 4.69 -13.77
CA VAL A 145 0.62 3.66 -12.88
C VAL A 145 -0.25 2.41 -12.81
N PHE A 146 -1.58 2.55 -12.96
CA PHE A 146 -2.49 1.41 -13.04
C PHE A 146 -2.23 0.58 -14.29
N ARG A 147 -2.08 1.24 -15.45
CA ARG A 147 -1.78 0.56 -16.71
C ARG A 147 -0.40 -0.09 -16.70
N GLU A 148 0.60 0.57 -16.11
CA GLU A 148 1.94 0.00 -15.95
C GLU A 148 1.92 -1.28 -15.09
N LYS A 149 1.07 -1.34 -14.06
CA LYS A 149 0.98 -2.48 -13.13
C LYS A 149 0.13 -3.63 -13.65
N TYR A 150 -1.02 -3.32 -14.27
CA TYR A 150 -2.05 -4.31 -14.63
C TYR A 150 -2.23 -4.50 -16.14
N GLU A 151 -1.44 -3.79 -16.97
CA GLU A 151 -1.43 -3.87 -18.44
C GLU A 151 -2.79 -3.56 -19.11
N CYS A 152 -3.73 -2.99 -18.38
CA CYS A 152 -5.05 -2.59 -18.85
C CYS A 152 -5.57 -1.35 -18.12
N THR A 153 -6.64 -0.77 -18.64
CA THR A 153 -7.30 0.35 -17.97
C THR A 153 -8.13 -0.13 -16.77
N PRO A 154 -8.40 0.74 -15.77
CA PRO A 154 -9.25 0.39 -14.64
C PRO A 154 -10.65 -0.11 -15.05
N LYS A 155 -11.21 0.44 -16.14
CA LYS A 155 -12.50 0.01 -16.67
C LYS A 155 -12.44 -1.40 -17.25
N GLU A 156 -11.44 -1.67 -18.08
CA GLU A 156 -11.20 -3.01 -18.66
C GLU A 156 -10.92 -4.04 -17.57
N PHE A 157 -10.14 -3.66 -16.56
CA PHE A 157 -9.85 -4.51 -15.40
C PHE A 157 -11.14 -4.93 -14.69
N ARG A 158 -12.04 -3.98 -14.40
CA ARG A 158 -13.35 -4.27 -13.79
C ARG A 158 -14.20 -5.19 -14.65
N MET A 159 -14.26 -4.96 -15.96
CA MET A 159 -15.09 -5.76 -16.87
C MET A 159 -14.60 -7.21 -16.96
N LYS A 160 -13.31 -7.43 -17.11
CA LYS A 160 -12.73 -8.78 -17.15
C LYS A 160 -13.09 -9.61 -15.92
N HIS A 161 -13.01 -9.02 -14.73
CA HIS A 161 -13.34 -9.73 -13.49
C HIS A 161 -14.84 -9.93 -13.27
N LEU A 162 -15.70 -9.07 -13.81
CA LEU A 162 -17.16 -9.30 -13.78
C LEU A 162 -17.57 -10.47 -14.67
N GLU A 163 -16.89 -10.69 -15.79
CA GLU A 163 -17.12 -11.82 -16.69
C GLU A 163 -16.64 -13.14 -16.09
N GLU A 164 -15.52 -13.14 -15.35
CA GLU A 164 -14.97 -14.31 -14.65
C GLU A 164 -15.87 -14.81 -13.52
N VAL A 165 -16.62 -13.93 -12.86
CA VAL A 165 -17.52 -14.28 -11.74
C VAL A 165 -18.88 -14.83 -12.24
N GLN A 166 -19.23 -14.63 -13.54
CA GLN A 166 -20.48 -15.09 -14.13
C GLN A 166 -20.34 -16.44 -14.86
N GLN A 167 -19.15 -17.01 -14.92
CA GLN A 167 -18.89 -18.37 -15.41
C GLN A 167 -18.74 -19.38 -14.26
#